data_376e501e2389dc87d81c2a5d1029e3f5
#
_entry.id   376e501e2389dc87d81c2a5d1029e3f5
#
_cell.length_a   1.000
_cell.length_b   1.000
_cell.length_c   1.000
_cell.angle_alpha   90.00
_cell.angle_beta   90.00
_cell.angle_gamma   90.00
#
_symmetry.space_group_name_H-M   'P 1'
#
loop_
_entity.id
_entity.type
_entity.pdbx_description
1 polymer ?
#
loop_
_entity_poly.entity_id
_entity_poly.type
_entity_poly.pdbx_seq_one_letter_code
_entity_poly.pdbx_strand_id
1 'polypeptide(L)'
;MGRILILCTGNSARSQMAEALLRSYDDRLEVFSAGTEPAAEVHPQAVRAMDEIGMDISHARPKSVFGFLNDPLDYVITVCDQADATCPVFQGRVRRRLHIPFPDPAAVRGSDDQVLEAFRRVRDQIGVRFREFYLEHVRAAAPRLRGARPTDLESVRQLLASCGLGAEGLEYAFPGGYVVVESAGELLGAAGLEVYGEDGLLRSVAVARGQRGAGLGALLVRNRLEWAANRGLRGVYLLTTNAADFFGWMGFRRIERDATPESIREQFVTVCPATAVLMFLQLT
;
A
#
# COMPACT_ATOMS: atom_id res chain seq x y z
N MET A 1 1.61 -1.00 -2.97
CA MET A 1 2.90 -0.39 -3.40
C MET A 1 2.57 0.70 -4.40
N GLY A 2 3.17 1.89 -4.26
CA GLY A 2 2.86 3.00 -5.16
C GLY A 2 3.81 3.00 -6.36
N ARG A 3 3.25 3.02 -7.58
CA ARG A 3 4.01 3.23 -8.82
C ARG A 3 3.93 4.70 -9.21
N ILE A 4 5.06 5.38 -9.25
CA ILE A 4 5.15 6.83 -9.43
C ILE A 4 6.06 7.14 -10.61
N LEU A 5 5.57 7.94 -11.55
CA LEU A 5 6.34 8.43 -12.69
C LEU A 5 6.56 9.93 -12.56
N ILE A 6 7.82 10.36 -12.61
CA ILE A 6 8.22 11.77 -12.53
C ILE A 6 8.67 12.24 -13.92
N LEU A 7 8.05 13.30 -14.42
CA LEU A 7 8.25 13.79 -15.78
C LEU A 7 8.91 15.17 -15.81
N CYS A 8 9.90 15.32 -16.66
CA CYS A 8 10.39 16.63 -17.14
C CYS A 8 10.63 16.54 -18.66
N THR A 9 11.12 17.59 -19.29
CA THR A 9 11.39 17.57 -20.75
C THR A 9 12.51 16.60 -21.09
N GLY A 10 13.73 16.86 -20.60
CA GLY A 10 14.93 16.12 -21.01
C GLY A 10 15.26 14.87 -20.18
N ASN A 11 14.59 14.62 -19.05
CA ASN A 11 14.95 13.54 -18.10
C ASN A 11 16.44 13.49 -17.76
N SER A 12 17.11 14.64 -17.72
CA SER A 12 18.55 14.75 -17.51
C SER A 12 18.95 15.35 -16.16
N ALA A 13 18.04 16.08 -15.48
CA ALA A 13 18.34 16.75 -14.22
C ALA A 13 17.19 16.56 -13.20
N ARG A 14 16.19 17.47 -13.20
CA ARG A 14 15.14 17.56 -12.17
C ARG A 14 14.46 16.23 -11.87
N SER A 15 13.96 15.54 -12.88
CA SER A 15 13.26 14.27 -12.69
C SER A 15 14.16 13.12 -12.25
N GLN A 16 15.44 13.12 -12.65
CA GLN A 16 16.44 12.14 -12.19
C GLN A 16 16.78 12.34 -10.70
N MET A 17 17.04 13.59 -10.29
CA MET A 17 17.24 13.92 -8.88
C MET A 17 16.02 13.58 -8.02
N ALA A 18 14.81 13.89 -8.52
CA ALA A 18 13.56 13.58 -7.83
C ALA A 18 13.31 12.07 -7.71
N GLU A 19 13.62 11.26 -8.74
CA GLU A 19 13.54 9.79 -8.69
C GLU A 19 14.42 9.24 -7.57
N ALA A 20 15.69 9.65 -7.51
CA ALA A 20 16.64 9.18 -6.51
C ALA A 20 16.22 9.58 -5.08
N LEU A 21 15.83 10.84 -4.87
CA LEU A 21 15.36 11.34 -3.58
C LEU A 21 14.09 10.64 -3.11
N LEU A 22 13.10 10.46 -3.98
CA LEU A 22 11.86 9.82 -3.58
C LEU A 22 12.04 8.33 -3.26
N ARG A 23 12.89 7.61 -4.01
CA ARG A 23 13.27 6.22 -3.72
C ARG A 23 13.93 6.07 -2.35
N SER A 24 14.72 7.05 -1.94
CA SER A 24 15.43 6.98 -0.65
C SER A 24 14.51 7.06 0.57
N TYR A 25 13.26 7.49 0.41
CA TYR A 25 12.31 7.60 1.53
C TYR A 25 11.60 6.28 1.85
N ASP A 26 11.44 5.39 0.87
CA ASP A 26 10.77 4.09 1.07
C ASP A 26 11.17 3.14 -0.07
N ASP A 27 11.90 2.09 0.26
CA ASP A 27 12.41 1.07 -0.68
C ASP A 27 11.31 0.22 -1.35
N ARG A 28 10.09 0.30 -0.82
CA ARG A 28 8.92 -0.38 -1.38
C ARG A 28 8.27 0.38 -2.54
N LEU A 29 8.70 1.63 -2.80
CA LEU A 29 8.16 2.43 -3.89
C LEU A 29 8.79 2.04 -5.22
N GLU A 30 7.95 1.87 -6.24
CA GLU A 30 8.38 1.80 -7.62
C GLU A 30 8.38 3.22 -8.21
N VAL A 31 9.53 3.89 -8.18
CA VAL A 31 9.68 5.25 -8.70
C VAL A 31 10.42 5.21 -10.02
N PHE A 32 9.90 5.89 -11.01
CA PHE A 32 10.47 6.05 -12.34
C PHE A 32 10.55 7.52 -12.70
N SER A 33 11.50 7.88 -13.56
CA SER A 33 11.50 9.18 -14.22
C SER A 33 11.56 9.02 -15.73
N ALA A 34 10.98 9.97 -16.47
CA ALA A 34 11.06 10.00 -17.92
C ALA A 34 10.99 11.43 -18.46
N GLY A 35 11.27 11.59 -19.75
CA GLY A 35 11.20 12.84 -20.48
C GLY A 35 10.28 12.78 -21.68
N THR A 36 9.66 13.91 -22.03
CA THR A 36 8.95 14.06 -23.29
C THR A 36 9.89 14.11 -24.49
N GLU A 37 11.11 14.64 -24.26
CA GLU A 37 12.23 14.74 -25.22
C GLU A 37 13.53 14.35 -24.50
N PRO A 38 13.80 13.06 -24.26
CA PRO A 38 14.94 12.63 -23.45
C PRO A 38 16.27 13.08 -24.01
N ALA A 39 17.13 13.64 -23.17
CA ALA A 39 18.52 13.93 -23.49
C ALA A 39 19.34 12.64 -23.69
N ALA A 40 20.56 12.77 -24.23
CA ALA A 40 21.44 11.62 -24.41
C ALA A 40 21.95 11.04 -23.07
N GLU A 41 22.18 11.92 -22.08
CA GLU A 41 22.75 11.55 -20.78
C GLU A 41 22.20 12.41 -19.64
N VAL A 42 22.44 11.99 -18.41
CA VAL A 42 22.15 12.77 -17.21
C VAL A 42 23.17 13.92 -17.13
N HIS A 43 22.69 15.09 -16.75
CA HIS A 43 23.53 16.30 -16.70
C HIS A 43 24.66 16.13 -15.66
N PRO A 44 25.96 16.38 -16.01
CA PRO A 44 27.09 16.15 -15.10
C PRO A 44 26.95 16.88 -13.74
N GLN A 45 26.42 18.11 -13.75
CA GLN A 45 26.20 18.86 -12.51
C GLN A 45 25.06 18.28 -11.64
N ALA A 46 24.09 17.57 -12.24
CA ALA A 46 23.10 16.82 -11.47
C ALA A 46 23.75 15.63 -10.76
N VAL A 47 24.62 14.90 -11.46
CA VAL A 47 25.40 13.79 -10.86
C VAL A 47 26.26 14.32 -9.70
N ARG A 48 27.03 15.39 -9.90
CA ARG A 48 27.86 15.98 -8.84
C ARG A 48 27.04 16.45 -7.64
N ALA A 49 25.96 17.17 -7.88
CA ALA A 49 25.10 17.67 -6.81
C ALA A 49 24.48 16.53 -5.97
N MET A 50 24.13 15.41 -6.59
CA MET A 50 23.57 14.24 -5.88
C MET A 50 24.65 13.44 -5.16
N ASP A 51 25.83 13.31 -5.72
CA ASP A 51 27.00 12.65 -5.09
C ASP A 51 27.40 13.34 -3.78
N GLU A 52 27.33 14.67 -3.70
CA GLU A 52 27.59 15.46 -2.48
C GLU A 52 26.72 15.08 -1.29
N ILE A 53 25.57 14.50 -1.53
CA ILE A 53 24.65 13.98 -0.49
C ILE A 53 24.62 12.46 -0.41
N GLY A 54 25.62 11.80 -1.03
CA GLY A 54 25.79 10.35 -1.00
C GLY A 54 24.82 9.58 -1.88
N MET A 55 24.24 10.22 -2.90
CA MET A 55 23.32 9.59 -3.86
C MET A 55 23.93 9.52 -5.26
N ASP A 56 24.44 8.36 -5.64
CA ASP A 56 24.99 8.14 -6.98
C ASP A 56 23.88 7.93 -8.03
N ILE A 57 23.81 8.87 -8.98
CA ILE A 57 22.96 8.79 -10.17
C ILE A 57 23.76 8.72 -11.48
N SER A 58 25.07 8.43 -11.44
CA SER A 58 25.95 8.36 -12.61
C SER A 58 25.53 7.24 -13.60
N HIS A 59 24.93 6.19 -13.07
CA HIS A 59 24.43 5.05 -13.85
C HIS A 59 23.04 5.27 -14.43
N ALA A 60 22.33 6.32 -14.01
CA ALA A 60 21.01 6.62 -14.50
C ALA A 60 21.03 6.99 -16.00
N ARG A 61 19.93 6.70 -16.68
CA ARG A 61 19.79 7.00 -18.11
C ARG A 61 18.48 7.74 -18.36
N PRO A 62 18.47 8.77 -19.21
CA PRO A 62 17.25 9.39 -19.67
C PRO A 62 16.36 8.38 -20.39
N LYS A 63 15.07 8.39 -20.05
CA LYS A 63 14.04 7.46 -20.57
C LYS A 63 12.92 8.26 -21.21
N SER A 64 12.35 7.73 -22.28
CA SER A 64 11.17 8.33 -22.93
C SER A 64 9.90 8.01 -22.16
N VAL A 65 9.01 8.99 -22.01
CA VAL A 65 7.66 8.84 -21.46
C VAL A 65 6.81 7.83 -22.24
N PHE A 66 7.08 7.64 -23.51
CA PHE A 66 6.33 6.73 -24.39
C PHE A 66 6.43 5.26 -23.95
N GLY A 67 7.49 4.89 -23.20
CA GLY A 67 7.63 3.55 -22.61
C GLY A 67 6.69 3.28 -21.44
N PHE A 68 6.02 4.30 -20.88
CA PHE A 68 5.18 4.20 -19.70
C PHE A 68 3.69 4.43 -19.97
N LEU A 69 3.27 4.70 -21.21
CA LEU A 69 1.91 5.12 -21.53
C LEU A 69 0.83 4.08 -21.20
N ASN A 70 1.19 2.80 -21.21
CA ASN A 70 0.27 1.70 -20.94
C ASN A 70 0.33 1.20 -19.49
N ASP A 71 1.26 1.72 -18.71
CA ASP A 71 1.50 1.26 -17.34
C ASP A 71 0.41 1.77 -16.39
N PRO A 72 -0.02 0.95 -15.42
CA PRO A 72 -0.83 1.43 -14.31
C PRO A 72 0.07 2.24 -13.37
N LEU A 73 -0.28 3.50 -13.13
CA LEU A 73 0.47 4.43 -12.30
C LEU A 73 -0.43 5.02 -11.21
N ASP A 74 0.06 5.06 -9.97
CA ASP A 74 -0.66 5.75 -8.90
C ASP A 74 -0.50 7.27 -9.02
N TYR A 75 0.70 7.72 -9.40
CA TYR A 75 1.01 9.13 -9.61
C TYR A 75 1.80 9.36 -10.89
N VAL A 76 1.44 10.40 -11.61
CA VAL A 76 2.27 11.05 -12.64
C VAL A 76 2.53 12.46 -12.15
N ILE A 77 3.82 12.82 -11.96
CA ILE A 77 4.24 14.09 -11.39
C ILE A 77 5.09 14.83 -12.42
N THR A 78 4.60 15.95 -12.95
CA THR A 78 5.39 16.82 -13.81
C THR A 78 6.20 17.81 -12.97
N VAL A 79 7.50 17.98 -13.29
CA VAL A 79 8.42 18.83 -12.52
C VAL A 79 8.93 20.05 -13.31
N CYS A 80 8.36 20.31 -14.48
CA CYS A 80 8.56 21.54 -15.26
C CYS A 80 7.32 21.85 -16.11
N ASP A 81 7.09 23.13 -16.38
CA ASP A 81 5.91 23.63 -17.08
C ASP A 81 5.79 23.06 -18.51
N GLN A 82 6.91 22.95 -19.21
CA GLN A 82 6.93 22.39 -20.56
C GLN A 82 6.48 20.92 -20.59
N ALA A 83 6.95 20.09 -19.65
CA ALA A 83 6.52 18.69 -19.57
C ALA A 83 5.07 18.57 -19.14
N ASP A 84 4.54 19.51 -18.36
CA ASP A 84 3.14 19.56 -18.00
C ASP A 84 2.27 19.89 -19.23
N ALA A 85 2.66 20.90 -20.00
CA ALA A 85 1.93 21.32 -21.22
C ALA A 85 1.97 20.28 -22.35
N THR A 86 3.07 19.51 -22.47
CA THR A 86 3.28 18.51 -23.53
C THR A 86 3.10 17.06 -23.06
N CYS A 87 2.57 16.86 -21.85
CA CYS A 87 2.39 15.54 -21.26
C CYS A 87 1.44 14.70 -22.12
N PRO A 88 1.85 13.52 -22.61
CA PRO A 88 1.01 12.70 -23.46
C PRO A 88 -0.19 12.11 -22.71
N VAL A 89 -1.18 11.65 -23.46
CA VAL A 89 -2.32 10.92 -22.88
C VAL A 89 -1.86 9.49 -22.53
N PHE A 90 -1.97 9.13 -21.26
CA PHE A 90 -1.74 7.77 -20.80
C PHE A 90 -2.95 6.89 -21.11
N GLN A 91 -2.72 5.74 -21.72
CA GLN A 91 -3.73 4.72 -21.98
C GLN A 91 -3.93 3.81 -20.76
N GLY A 92 -2.87 3.61 -19.98
CA GLY A 92 -2.91 2.94 -18.69
C GLY A 92 -3.65 3.78 -17.62
N ARG A 93 -4.10 3.11 -16.57
CA ARG A 93 -4.79 3.79 -15.47
C ARG A 93 -3.81 4.70 -14.70
N VAL A 94 -4.05 6.00 -14.71
CA VAL A 94 -3.36 6.97 -13.84
C VAL A 94 -4.33 7.42 -12.75
N ARG A 95 -3.98 7.16 -11.49
CA ARG A 95 -4.85 7.50 -10.35
C ARG A 95 -4.86 9.00 -10.05
N ARG A 96 -3.69 9.64 -10.04
CA ARG A 96 -3.55 11.09 -9.81
C ARG A 96 -2.45 11.69 -10.69
N ARG A 97 -2.69 12.92 -11.15
CA ARG A 97 -1.67 13.75 -11.80
C ARG A 97 -1.40 14.95 -10.92
N LEU A 98 -0.14 15.29 -10.75
CA LEU A 98 0.31 16.42 -9.96
C LEU A 98 1.33 17.24 -10.76
N HIS A 99 1.35 18.54 -10.52
CA HIS A 99 2.36 19.44 -11.04
C HIS A 99 3.14 20.05 -9.87
N ILE A 100 4.44 19.76 -9.80
CA ILE A 100 5.36 20.25 -8.76
C ILE A 100 6.56 20.88 -9.48
N PRO A 101 6.43 22.12 -10.00
CA PRO A 101 7.44 22.72 -10.84
C PRO A 101 8.68 23.16 -10.05
N PHE A 102 9.83 23.08 -10.73
CA PHE A 102 11.13 23.57 -10.25
C PHE A 102 11.81 24.37 -11.36
N PRO A 103 12.58 25.43 -10.99
CA PRO A 103 13.41 26.15 -11.93
C PRO A 103 14.36 25.21 -12.69
N ASP A 104 14.69 25.56 -13.92
CA ASP A 104 15.67 24.77 -14.68
C ASP A 104 17.10 25.14 -14.27
N PRO A 105 17.84 24.26 -13.56
CA PRO A 105 19.20 24.57 -13.16
C PRO A 105 20.18 24.60 -14.35
N ALA A 106 19.85 23.89 -15.45
CA ALA A 106 20.66 23.88 -16.66
C ALA A 106 20.53 25.15 -17.51
N ALA A 107 19.55 26.00 -17.24
CA ALA A 107 19.40 27.30 -17.90
C ALA A 107 20.36 28.36 -17.34
N VAL A 108 20.93 28.13 -16.15
CA VAL A 108 21.87 29.07 -15.52
C VAL A 108 23.18 29.13 -16.32
N ARG A 109 23.64 30.36 -16.63
CA ARG A 109 24.88 30.63 -17.28
C ARG A 109 25.88 31.20 -16.28
N GLY A 110 27.15 30.82 -16.37
CA GLY A 110 28.19 31.30 -15.47
C GLY A 110 29.38 30.34 -15.38
N SER A 111 30.17 30.48 -14.32
CA SER A 111 31.24 29.54 -14.02
C SER A 111 30.66 28.17 -13.61
N ASP A 112 31.50 27.16 -13.66
CA ASP A 112 31.12 25.77 -13.26
C ASP A 112 30.54 25.73 -11.84
N ASP A 113 31.16 26.51 -10.92
CA ASP A 113 30.69 26.61 -9.53
C ASP A 113 29.30 27.30 -9.42
N GLN A 114 29.04 28.32 -10.24
CA GLN A 114 27.76 29.01 -10.26
C GLN A 114 26.65 28.10 -10.79
N VAL A 115 26.95 27.32 -11.82
CA VAL A 115 26.02 26.33 -12.37
C VAL A 115 25.78 25.22 -11.34
N LEU A 116 26.83 24.67 -10.74
CA LEU A 116 26.69 23.64 -9.70
C LEU A 116 25.85 24.13 -8.52
N GLU A 117 26.03 25.38 -8.10
CA GLU A 117 25.22 25.96 -7.01
C GLU A 117 23.74 26.08 -7.39
N ALA A 118 23.40 26.29 -8.65
CA ALA A 118 22.02 26.24 -9.11
C ALA A 118 21.44 24.81 -9.00
N PHE A 119 22.24 23.78 -9.35
CA PHE A 119 21.83 22.38 -9.19
C PHE A 119 21.64 22.00 -7.74
N ARG A 120 22.51 22.43 -6.81
CA ARG A 120 22.36 22.22 -5.37
C ARG A 120 21.04 22.79 -4.85
N ARG A 121 20.75 24.06 -5.18
CA ARG A 121 19.50 24.70 -4.77
C ARG A 121 18.26 23.97 -5.27
N VAL A 122 18.24 23.57 -6.54
CA VAL A 122 17.11 22.85 -7.11
C VAL A 122 17.00 21.45 -6.50
N ARG A 123 18.10 20.74 -6.28
CA ARG A 123 18.15 19.46 -5.55
C ARG A 123 17.48 19.60 -4.16
N ASP A 124 17.87 20.61 -3.39
CA ASP A 124 17.37 20.83 -2.05
C ASP A 124 15.87 21.19 -2.05
N GLN A 125 15.42 21.99 -3.00
CA GLN A 125 14.00 22.27 -3.20
C GLN A 125 13.21 21.00 -3.55
N ILE A 126 13.73 20.15 -4.45
CA ILE A 126 13.15 18.86 -4.78
C ILE A 126 13.06 17.99 -3.53
N GLY A 127 14.12 17.91 -2.72
CA GLY A 127 14.16 17.14 -1.49
C GLY A 127 13.03 17.53 -0.52
N VAL A 128 12.85 18.83 -0.29
CA VAL A 128 11.76 19.34 0.58
C VAL A 128 10.39 18.99 0.02
N ARG A 129 10.11 19.34 -1.23
CA ARG A 129 8.78 19.18 -1.85
C ARG A 129 8.39 17.72 -2.05
N PHE A 130 9.34 16.85 -2.41
CA PHE A 130 9.06 15.42 -2.57
C PHE A 130 8.96 14.70 -1.22
N ARG A 131 9.61 15.20 -0.17
CA ARG A 131 9.38 14.72 1.19
C ARG A 131 7.97 15.07 1.68
N GLU A 132 7.50 16.28 1.44
CA GLU A 132 6.10 16.68 1.72
C GLU A 132 5.12 15.77 0.97
N PHE A 133 5.31 15.62 -0.34
CA PHE A 133 4.51 14.71 -1.17
C PHE A 133 4.49 13.27 -0.61
N TYR A 134 5.65 12.74 -0.24
CA TYR A 134 5.74 11.39 0.35
C TYR A 134 4.94 11.27 1.64
N LEU A 135 5.08 12.23 2.54
CA LEU A 135 4.39 12.19 3.84
C LEU A 135 2.87 12.34 3.69
N GLU A 136 2.41 13.23 2.82
CA GLU A 136 0.99 13.53 2.66
C GLU A 136 0.23 12.54 1.79
N HIS A 137 0.84 12.06 0.71
CA HIS A 137 0.15 11.29 -0.31
C HIS A 137 0.52 9.81 -0.35
N VAL A 138 1.75 9.47 0.01
CA VAL A 138 2.25 8.09 -0.06
C VAL A 138 2.20 7.43 1.30
N ARG A 139 2.87 8.01 2.29
CA ARG A 139 2.93 7.45 3.64
C ARG A 139 1.57 7.49 4.34
N ALA A 140 0.82 8.58 4.18
CA ALA A 140 -0.53 8.71 4.73
C ALA A 140 -1.53 7.74 4.08
N ALA A 141 -1.30 7.38 2.81
CA ALA A 141 -2.09 6.41 2.08
C ALA A 141 -1.61 4.95 2.26
N ALA A 142 -0.52 4.70 2.98
CA ALA A 142 -0.07 3.34 3.25
C ALA A 142 -1.11 2.60 4.10
N PRO A 143 -1.43 1.33 3.78
CA PRO A 143 -2.35 0.54 4.58
C PRO A 143 -1.87 0.43 6.03
N ARG A 144 -2.73 0.77 6.99
CA ARG A 144 -2.44 0.70 8.43
C ARG A 144 -3.40 -0.27 9.10
N LEU A 145 -2.82 -1.23 9.83
CA LEU A 145 -3.58 -2.10 10.71
C LEU A 145 -3.83 -1.39 12.05
N ARG A 146 -5.08 -1.40 12.53
CA ARG A 146 -5.45 -0.90 13.85
C ARG A 146 -6.64 -1.65 14.44
N GLY A 147 -6.85 -1.53 15.74
CA GLY A 147 -8.10 -1.94 16.36
C GLY A 147 -9.30 -1.21 15.75
N ALA A 148 -10.43 -1.90 15.67
CA ALA A 148 -11.67 -1.28 15.23
C ALA A 148 -12.16 -0.26 16.28
N ARG A 149 -12.84 0.78 15.79
CA ARG A 149 -13.52 1.81 16.60
C ARG A 149 -15.03 1.63 16.47
N PRO A 150 -15.84 2.06 17.44
CA PRO A 150 -17.29 1.99 17.31
C PRO A 150 -17.82 2.61 16.01
N THR A 151 -17.18 3.68 15.53
CA THR A 151 -17.54 4.37 14.27
C THR A 151 -17.26 3.57 13.00
N ASP A 152 -16.47 2.49 13.08
CA ASP A 152 -16.16 1.65 11.91
C ASP A 152 -17.26 0.61 11.61
N LEU A 153 -18.23 0.41 12.51
CA LEU A 153 -19.21 -0.67 12.42
C LEU A 153 -19.92 -0.71 11.07
N GLU A 154 -20.42 0.42 10.62
CA GLU A 154 -21.15 0.51 9.36
C GLU A 154 -20.23 0.26 8.14
N SER A 155 -19.02 0.83 8.16
CA SER A 155 -18.02 0.58 7.10
C SER A 155 -17.58 -0.88 7.02
N VAL A 156 -17.47 -1.56 8.19
CA VAL A 156 -17.20 -3.01 8.24
C VAL A 156 -18.36 -3.80 7.66
N ARG A 157 -19.63 -3.47 7.97
CA ARG A 157 -20.81 -4.10 7.38
C ARG A 157 -20.80 -4.00 5.86
N GLN A 158 -20.54 -2.80 5.33
CA GLN A 158 -20.48 -2.55 3.88
C GLN A 158 -19.34 -3.35 3.23
N LEU A 159 -18.17 -3.41 3.86
CA LEU A 159 -17.05 -4.22 3.39
C LEU A 159 -17.41 -5.70 3.33
N LEU A 160 -18.01 -6.25 4.40
CA LEU A 160 -18.45 -7.65 4.44
C LEU A 160 -19.46 -7.95 3.34
N ALA A 161 -20.50 -7.11 3.19
CA ALA A 161 -21.50 -7.24 2.13
C ALA A 161 -20.86 -7.22 0.73
N SER A 162 -19.93 -6.31 0.47
CA SER A 162 -19.17 -6.25 -0.81
C SER A 162 -18.36 -7.51 -1.10
N CYS A 163 -17.99 -8.25 -0.05
CA CYS A 163 -17.24 -9.51 -0.12
C CYS A 163 -18.17 -10.74 -0.16
N GLY A 164 -19.50 -10.56 -0.06
CA GLY A 164 -20.47 -11.65 0.00
C GLY A 164 -20.49 -12.37 1.36
N LEU A 165 -20.10 -11.67 2.43
CA LEU A 165 -20.10 -12.18 3.79
C LEU A 165 -21.26 -11.59 4.59
N GLY A 166 -21.89 -12.40 5.43
CA GLY A 166 -22.89 -11.94 6.39
C GLY A 166 -22.29 -11.08 7.49
N ALA A 167 -23.10 -10.20 8.06
CA ALA A 167 -22.73 -9.32 9.15
C ALA A 167 -23.51 -9.63 10.44
N GLU A 168 -24.23 -10.76 10.49
CA GLU A 168 -25.00 -11.19 11.63
C GLU A 168 -24.08 -11.43 12.83
N GLY A 169 -24.48 -10.92 13.98
CA GLY A 169 -23.73 -11.07 15.24
C GLY A 169 -22.45 -10.26 15.33
N LEU A 170 -22.18 -9.36 14.36
CA LEU A 170 -20.99 -8.50 14.36
C LEU A 170 -20.87 -7.70 15.67
N GLU A 171 -22.00 -7.26 16.22
CA GLU A 171 -22.09 -6.42 17.41
C GLU A 171 -21.57 -7.08 18.68
N TYR A 172 -21.63 -8.41 18.79
CA TYR A 172 -21.27 -9.11 20.02
C TYR A 172 -19.79 -8.97 20.40
N ALA A 173 -18.90 -8.92 19.42
CA ALA A 173 -17.46 -8.77 19.65
C ALA A 173 -16.90 -7.41 19.20
N PHE A 174 -17.74 -6.57 18.58
CA PHE A 174 -17.29 -5.28 18.06
C PHE A 174 -17.33 -4.19 19.14
N PRO A 175 -16.33 -3.29 19.22
CA PRO A 175 -15.12 -3.23 18.39
C PRO A 175 -13.94 -4.06 18.94
N GLY A 176 -13.99 -4.53 20.20
CA GLY A 176 -12.84 -5.05 20.94
C GLY A 176 -12.19 -6.31 20.33
N GLY A 177 -13.00 -7.18 19.70
CA GLY A 177 -12.53 -8.37 18.99
C GLY A 177 -12.08 -8.11 17.55
N TYR A 178 -12.27 -6.89 17.03
CA TYR A 178 -12.05 -6.58 15.62
C TYR A 178 -10.82 -5.73 15.35
N VAL A 179 -10.18 -6.01 14.21
CA VAL A 179 -9.17 -5.17 13.60
C VAL A 179 -9.57 -4.80 12.19
N VAL A 180 -9.07 -3.66 11.76
CA VAL A 180 -9.28 -3.16 10.41
C VAL A 180 -7.95 -2.73 9.80
N VAL A 181 -7.86 -2.84 8.48
CA VAL A 181 -6.82 -2.16 7.69
C VAL A 181 -7.46 -0.99 6.98
N GLU A 182 -6.94 0.20 7.21
CA GLU A 182 -7.39 1.42 6.55
C GLU A 182 -6.29 2.07 5.73
N SER A 183 -6.68 2.83 4.71
CA SER A 183 -5.80 3.68 3.92
C SER A 183 -6.59 4.91 3.47
N ALA A 184 -6.06 6.11 3.72
CA ALA A 184 -6.69 7.37 3.33
C ALA A 184 -8.19 7.48 3.74
N GLY A 185 -8.55 6.94 4.91
CA GLY A 185 -9.92 6.97 5.43
C GLY A 185 -10.86 5.88 4.90
N GLU A 186 -10.41 5.03 3.98
CA GLU A 186 -11.18 3.89 3.47
C GLU A 186 -10.76 2.59 4.17
N LEU A 187 -11.73 1.73 4.52
CA LEU A 187 -11.44 0.39 5.03
C LEU A 187 -11.11 -0.55 3.88
N LEU A 188 -9.89 -1.10 3.91
CA LEU A 188 -9.38 -2.06 2.94
C LEU A 188 -9.58 -3.51 3.37
N GLY A 189 -9.75 -3.76 4.66
CA GLY A 189 -9.94 -5.08 5.20
C GLY A 189 -10.37 -5.06 6.65
N ALA A 190 -10.96 -6.17 7.11
CA ALA A 190 -11.37 -6.38 8.49
C ALA A 190 -11.20 -7.85 8.88
N ALA A 191 -11.03 -8.13 10.16
CA ALA A 191 -11.15 -9.45 10.75
C ALA A 191 -11.62 -9.33 12.19
N GLY A 192 -12.48 -10.26 12.61
CA GLY A 192 -12.97 -10.39 13.98
C GLY A 192 -12.56 -11.70 14.62
N LEU A 193 -12.40 -11.70 15.94
CA LEU A 193 -12.22 -12.90 16.73
C LEU A 193 -13.12 -12.79 17.98
N GLU A 194 -13.99 -13.76 18.14
CA GLU A 194 -14.85 -13.93 19.30
C GLU A 194 -14.24 -14.95 20.25
N VAL A 195 -14.42 -14.76 21.55
CA VAL A 195 -13.85 -15.63 22.59
C VAL A 195 -14.96 -16.45 23.25
N TYR A 196 -14.79 -17.76 23.29
CA TYR A 196 -15.69 -18.73 23.91
C TYR A 196 -14.91 -19.64 24.85
N GLY A 197 -14.87 -19.27 26.13
CA GLY A 197 -14.03 -19.94 27.13
C GLY A 197 -12.54 -19.80 26.80
N GLU A 198 -11.87 -20.92 26.55
CA GLU A 198 -10.44 -20.97 26.20
C GLU A 198 -10.19 -21.03 24.68
N ASP A 199 -11.21 -20.89 23.86
CA ASP A 199 -11.16 -21.01 22.42
C ASP A 199 -11.64 -19.74 21.71
N GLY A 200 -11.12 -19.49 20.52
CA GLY A 200 -11.50 -18.35 19.66
C GLY A 200 -12.24 -18.79 18.41
N LEU A 201 -13.20 -17.97 17.95
CA LEU A 201 -13.83 -18.09 16.64
C LEU A 201 -13.43 -16.92 15.76
N LEU A 202 -12.58 -17.20 14.77
CA LEU A 202 -12.18 -16.21 13.76
C LEU A 202 -13.29 -16.07 12.72
N ARG A 203 -13.75 -14.84 12.51
CA ARG A 203 -14.82 -14.54 11.56
C ARG A 203 -14.60 -13.20 10.85
N SER A 204 -15.45 -12.92 9.87
CA SER A 204 -15.49 -11.64 9.18
C SER A 204 -14.13 -11.24 8.54
N VAL A 205 -13.34 -12.22 8.11
CA VAL A 205 -12.08 -11.95 7.42
C VAL A 205 -12.39 -11.50 5.99
N ALA A 206 -12.31 -10.21 5.75
CA ALA A 206 -12.65 -9.58 4.48
C ALA A 206 -11.51 -8.68 4.00
N VAL A 207 -11.25 -8.68 2.69
CA VAL A 207 -10.35 -7.75 2.01
C VAL A 207 -11.07 -7.23 0.77
N ALA A 208 -11.10 -5.91 0.62
CA ALA A 208 -11.70 -5.23 -0.53
C ALA A 208 -11.15 -5.82 -1.84
N ARG A 209 -12.04 -6.01 -2.85
CA ARG A 209 -11.69 -6.76 -4.08
C ARG A 209 -10.43 -6.23 -4.78
N GLY A 210 -10.29 -4.90 -4.86
CA GLY A 210 -9.12 -4.25 -5.49
C GLY A 210 -7.82 -4.31 -4.67
N GLN A 211 -7.86 -4.87 -3.45
CA GLN A 211 -6.71 -4.95 -2.52
C GLN A 211 -6.29 -6.39 -2.22
N ARG A 212 -6.94 -7.37 -2.88
CA ARG A 212 -6.59 -8.79 -2.74
C ARG A 212 -5.25 -9.07 -3.41
N GLY A 213 -4.53 -10.06 -2.89
CA GLY A 213 -3.17 -10.39 -3.37
C GLY A 213 -2.05 -9.54 -2.73
N ALA A 214 -2.37 -8.44 -2.03
CA ALA A 214 -1.40 -7.57 -1.35
C ALA A 214 -1.03 -8.01 0.08
N GLY A 215 -1.34 -9.25 0.48
CA GLY A 215 -1.00 -9.78 1.81
C GLY A 215 -1.88 -9.31 2.96
N LEU A 216 -2.87 -8.43 2.73
CA LEU A 216 -3.70 -7.85 3.81
C LEU A 216 -4.51 -8.89 4.58
N GLY A 217 -5.00 -9.94 3.91
CA GLY A 217 -5.70 -11.04 4.59
C GLY A 217 -4.81 -11.77 5.58
N ALA A 218 -3.57 -12.08 5.20
CA ALA A 218 -2.60 -12.72 6.09
C ALA A 218 -2.23 -11.81 7.27
N LEU A 219 -2.06 -10.51 7.04
CA LEU A 219 -1.80 -9.51 8.08
C LEU A 219 -2.93 -9.49 9.12
N LEU A 220 -4.19 -9.44 8.68
CA LEU A 220 -5.37 -9.44 9.55
C LEU A 220 -5.45 -10.72 10.39
N VAL A 221 -5.30 -11.88 9.76
CA VAL A 221 -5.38 -13.19 10.44
C VAL A 221 -4.25 -13.33 11.45
N ARG A 222 -3.00 -13.06 11.09
CA ARG A 222 -1.85 -13.11 12.02
C ARG A 222 -2.07 -12.23 13.24
N ASN A 223 -2.54 -11.00 13.06
CA ASN A 223 -2.83 -10.10 14.16
C ASN A 223 -3.89 -10.69 15.11
N ARG A 224 -4.93 -11.34 14.60
CA ARG A 224 -5.94 -11.96 15.45
C ARG A 224 -5.42 -13.21 16.16
N LEU A 225 -4.55 -13.99 15.52
CA LEU A 225 -3.89 -15.14 16.16
C LEU A 225 -2.95 -14.71 17.29
N GLU A 226 -2.13 -13.68 17.07
CA GLU A 226 -1.29 -13.08 18.11
C GLU A 226 -2.13 -12.54 19.28
N TRP A 227 -3.23 -11.87 18.98
CA TRP A 227 -4.15 -11.37 19.99
C TRP A 227 -4.78 -12.51 20.81
N ALA A 228 -5.12 -13.63 20.17
CA ALA A 228 -5.65 -14.82 20.83
C ALA A 228 -4.60 -15.48 21.71
N ALA A 229 -3.38 -15.67 21.20
CA ALA A 229 -2.27 -16.24 21.95
C ALA A 229 -1.91 -15.40 23.20
N ASN A 230 -1.85 -14.07 23.05
CA ASN A 230 -1.60 -13.14 24.16
C ASN A 230 -2.70 -13.15 25.24
N ARG A 231 -3.87 -13.71 24.95
CA ARG A 231 -4.97 -13.94 25.91
C ARG A 231 -4.98 -15.35 26.49
N GLY A 232 -4.05 -16.19 26.09
CA GLY A 232 -3.95 -17.56 26.55
C GLY A 232 -5.02 -18.49 25.97
N LEU A 233 -5.60 -18.16 24.81
CA LEU A 233 -6.53 -19.06 24.14
C LEU A 233 -5.77 -20.29 23.64
N ARG A 234 -6.41 -21.47 23.73
CA ARG A 234 -5.80 -22.76 23.33
C ARG A 234 -5.84 -22.98 21.82
N GLY A 235 -6.88 -22.47 21.16
CA GLY A 235 -7.02 -22.64 19.73
C GLY A 235 -8.00 -21.67 19.09
N VAL A 236 -7.95 -21.61 17.78
CA VAL A 236 -8.81 -20.75 16.96
C VAL A 236 -9.52 -21.59 15.92
N TYR A 237 -10.85 -21.49 15.91
CA TYR A 237 -11.74 -22.11 14.94
C TYR A 237 -12.19 -21.10 13.90
N LEU A 238 -12.56 -21.56 12.72
CA LEU A 238 -13.22 -20.77 11.69
C LEU A 238 -14.09 -21.64 10.78
N LEU A 239 -15.05 -21.01 10.11
CA LEU A 239 -15.79 -21.60 9.01
C LEU A 239 -15.55 -20.82 7.72
N THR A 240 -15.37 -21.53 6.62
CA THR A 240 -15.15 -20.93 5.31
C THR A 240 -15.82 -21.73 4.20
N THR A 241 -16.39 -21.05 3.22
CA THR A 241 -17.00 -21.69 2.04
C THR A 241 -16.06 -21.74 0.84
N ASN A 242 -15.09 -20.80 0.75
CA ASN A 242 -14.30 -20.59 -0.46
C ASN A 242 -12.82 -20.23 -0.21
N ALA A 243 -12.36 -20.20 1.03
CA ALA A 243 -11.00 -19.79 1.38
C ALA A 243 -10.20 -20.85 2.17
N ALA A 244 -10.60 -22.13 2.06
CA ALA A 244 -9.97 -23.22 2.82
C ALA A 244 -8.47 -23.35 2.51
N ASP A 245 -8.05 -23.14 1.26
CA ASP A 245 -6.64 -23.21 0.88
C ASP A 245 -5.82 -22.06 1.47
N PHE A 246 -6.40 -20.85 1.50
CA PHE A 246 -5.76 -19.70 2.17
C PHE A 246 -5.55 -19.96 3.67
N PHE A 247 -6.57 -20.44 4.36
CA PHE A 247 -6.45 -20.75 5.79
C PHE A 247 -5.55 -21.97 6.05
N GLY A 248 -5.54 -22.96 5.15
CA GLY A 248 -4.58 -24.07 5.18
C GLY A 248 -3.13 -23.56 5.10
N TRP A 249 -2.85 -22.63 4.21
CA TRP A 249 -1.54 -21.97 4.12
C TRP A 249 -1.20 -21.16 5.40
N MET A 250 -2.20 -20.62 6.10
CA MET A 250 -2.04 -19.95 7.39
C MET A 250 -1.83 -20.91 8.59
N GLY A 251 -1.84 -22.24 8.35
CA GLY A 251 -1.63 -23.26 9.38
C GLY A 251 -2.90 -23.90 9.96
N PHE A 252 -4.06 -23.48 9.49
CA PHE A 252 -5.32 -24.12 9.90
C PHE A 252 -5.48 -25.49 9.25
N ARG A 253 -5.99 -26.46 10.00
CA ARG A 253 -6.35 -27.80 9.50
C ARG A 253 -7.86 -27.99 9.47
N ARG A 254 -8.37 -28.76 8.53
CA ARG A 254 -9.78 -29.17 8.50
C ARG A 254 -10.06 -30.11 9.66
N ILE A 255 -11.20 -29.97 10.28
CA ILE A 255 -11.68 -30.84 11.35
C ILE A 255 -13.15 -31.17 11.16
N GLU A 256 -13.59 -32.26 11.77
CA GLU A 256 -15.01 -32.63 11.80
C GLU A 256 -15.76 -31.79 12.83
N ARG A 257 -17.05 -31.54 12.59
CA ARG A 257 -17.89 -30.72 13.46
C ARG A 257 -18.06 -31.32 14.87
N ASP A 258 -18.03 -32.63 14.97
CA ASP A 258 -18.17 -33.34 16.26
C ASP A 258 -16.93 -33.20 17.15
N ALA A 259 -15.79 -32.89 16.56
CA ALA A 259 -14.52 -32.61 17.30
C ALA A 259 -14.46 -31.18 17.87
N THR A 260 -15.53 -30.40 17.76
CA THR A 260 -15.55 -28.99 18.17
C THR A 260 -16.18 -28.84 19.56
N PRO A 261 -15.65 -28.00 20.45
CA PRO A 261 -16.28 -27.66 21.72
C PRO A 261 -17.71 -27.17 21.54
N GLU A 262 -18.61 -27.52 22.48
CA GLU A 262 -20.04 -27.17 22.39
C GLU A 262 -20.24 -25.66 22.27
N SER A 263 -19.48 -24.86 23.02
CA SER A 263 -19.52 -23.39 23.00
C SER A 263 -19.25 -22.78 21.64
N ILE A 264 -18.39 -23.42 20.84
CA ILE A 264 -18.10 -23.02 19.45
C ILE A 264 -19.15 -23.57 18.50
N ARG A 265 -19.63 -24.81 18.73
CA ARG A 265 -20.62 -25.50 17.89
C ARG A 265 -21.97 -24.76 17.85
N GLU A 266 -22.41 -24.23 18.97
CA GLU A 266 -23.63 -23.44 19.08
C GLU A 266 -23.63 -22.20 18.17
N GLN A 267 -22.44 -21.65 17.88
CA GLN A 267 -22.28 -20.48 17.00
C GLN A 267 -22.46 -20.82 15.51
N PHE A 268 -22.39 -22.09 15.13
CA PHE A 268 -22.52 -22.53 13.74
C PHE A 268 -23.94 -22.61 13.23
N VAL A 269 -24.92 -22.77 14.15
CA VAL A 269 -26.31 -23.05 13.81
C VAL A 269 -26.97 -21.84 13.14
N THR A 270 -26.52 -20.64 13.43
CA THR A 270 -27.21 -19.41 13.04
C THR A 270 -26.58 -18.70 11.81
N VAL A 271 -25.36 -19.02 11.42
CA VAL A 271 -24.57 -18.08 10.57
C VAL A 271 -23.89 -18.71 9.35
N CYS A 272 -23.81 -20.06 9.26
CA CYS A 272 -23.02 -20.67 8.18
C CYS A 272 -23.78 -21.78 7.43
N PRO A 273 -23.70 -21.80 6.07
CA PRO A 273 -24.28 -22.90 5.29
C PRO A 273 -23.69 -24.25 5.66
N ALA A 274 -24.44 -25.32 5.50
CA ALA A 274 -23.98 -26.68 5.78
C ALA A 274 -22.72 -27.10 4.97
N THR A 275 -22.48 -26.41 3.87
CA THR A 275 -21.33 -26.62 2.98
C THR A 275 -20.03 -25.95 3.46
N ALA A 276 -20.07 -25.15 4.53
CA ALA A 276 -18.87 -24.50 5.04
C ALA A 276 -17.89 -25.51 5.67
N VAL A 277 -16.64 -25.39 5.32
CA VAL A 277 -15.54 -26.18 5.88
C VAL A 277 -15.14 -25.60 7.23
N LEU A 278 -15.14 -26.44 8.26
CA LEU A 278 -14.67 -26.10 9.59
C LEU A 278 -13.15 -26.32 9.66
N MET A 279 -12.44 -25.33 10.17
CA MET A 279 -11.00 -25.41 10.31
C MET A 279 -10.56 -24.96 11.71
N PHE A 280 -9.43 -25.49 12.17
CA PHE A 280 -8.87 -25.27 13.50
C PHE A 280 -7.37 -25.04 13.43
N LEU A 281 -6.86 -24.14 14.28
CA LEU A 281 -5.45 -23.91 14.52
C LEU A 281 -5.19 -23.95 16.03
N GLN A 282 -4.28 -24.83 16.44
CA GLN A 282 -3.77 -24.88 17.83
C GLN A 282 -2.84 -23.72 18.05
N LEU A 283 -3.04 -22.95 19.12
CA LEU A 283 -2.10 -21.94 19.58
C LEU A 283 -1.08 -22.60 20.55
N THR A 284 0.15 -22.19 20.46
CA THR A 284 1.28 -22.67 21.28
C THR A 284 1.72 -21.59 22.27
#